data_1271e068537817746b36d53bb68b9cc2
#
_entry.id   1271e068537817746b36d53bb68b9cc2
#
_cell.length_a   1.000
_cell.length_b   1.000
_cell.length_c   1.000
_cell.angle_alpha   90.00
_cell.angle_beta   90.00
_cell.angle_gamma   90.00
#
_symmetry.space_group_name_H-M   'P 1'
#
loop_
_entity.id
_entity.type
_entity.pdbx_description
1 polymer ?
#
loop_
_entity_poly.entity_id
_entity_poly.type
_entity_poly.pdbx_seq_one_letter_code
_entity_poly.pdbx_strand_id
1 'polypeptide(L)'
;MAKLAMNCKKMMVKEVSGRLNKADLLIVTNYKGLTAQELDALRKELRNISGEYLVVKDSIAKKALAEGQNNRLADLIKGDVGIALDRKEDPTYISKILTKFSKDHEVLKIRGGIMNGEMISEQDIRSLAALPAREVLLGKLANVLNAPIQGLAGALNAVICKFLYALNAVKDKKKESGDVEKPAAVSSEEIKKENDITQTETKKEEQNG
;
A
#
# COMPACT_ATOMS: atom_id res chain seq x y z
N MET A 1 22.17 8.49 -46.06
CA MET A 1 22.41 7.84 -44.75
C MET A 1 22.02 8.74 -43.58
N ALA A 2 22.52 9.99 -43.44
CA ALA A 2 22.26 10.88 -42.30
C ALA A 2 20.77 11.26 -42.09
N LYS A 3 20.00 11.51 -43.19
CA LYS A 3 18.56 11.82 -43.12
C LYS A 3 17.73 10.67 -42.58
N LEU A 4 18.07 9.41 -42.94
CA LEU A 4 17.39 8.22 -42.45
C LEU A 4 17.58 8.02 -40.95
N ALA A 5 18.82 8.12 -40.48
CA ALA A 5 19.15 8.01 -39.07
C ALA A 5 18.46 9.11 -38.23
N MET A 6 18.30 10.32 -38.76
CA MET A 6 17.60 11.41 -38.11
C MET A 6 16.10 11.18 -38.01
N ASN A 7 15.50 10.61 -39.07
CA ASN A 7 14.09 10.24 -39.07
C ASN A 7 13.78 9.10 -38.11
N CYS A 8 14.63 8.06 -38.04
CA CYS A 8 14.49 6.99 -37.04
C CYS A 8 14.55 7.54 -35.60
N LYS A 9 15.47 8.46 -35.30
CA LYS A 9 15.54 9.10 -33.96
C LYS A 9 14.27 9.91 -33.65
N LYS A 10 13.73 10.66 -34.61
CA LYS A 10 12.48 11.40 -34.43
C LYS A 10 11.28 10.45 -34.17
N MET A 11 11.21 9.34 -34.89
CA MET A 11 10.19 8.33 -34.66
C MET A 11 10.29 7.72 -33.27
N MET A 12 11.50 7.37 -32.82
CA MET A 12 11.73 6.87 -31.46
C MET A 12 11.31 7.87 -30.40
N VAL A 13 11.67 9.14 -30.55
CA VAL A 13 11.27 10.21 -29.62
C VAL A 13 9.75 10.31 -29.56
N LYS A 14 9.06 10.33 -30.71
CA LYS A 14 7.61 10.42 -30.79
C LYS A 14 6.92 9.21 -30.17
N GLU A 15 7.46 8.01 -30.36
CA GLU A 15 6.92 6.78 -29.75
C GLU A 15 7.09 6.80 -28.25
N VAL A 16 8.29 7.13 -27.75
CA VAL A 16 8.57 7.22 -26.30
C VAL A 16 7.72 8.32 -25.68
N SER A 17 7.64 9.51 -26.27
CA SER A 17 6.78 10.61 -25.80
C SER A 17 5.31 10.19 -25.72
N GLY A 18 4.80 9.47 -26.75
CA GLY A 18 3.44 8.95 -26.75
C GLY A 18 3.16 7.92 -25.64
N ARG A 19 4.16 7.13 -25.23
CA ARG A 19 4.04 6.19 -24.12
C ARG A 19 4.12 6.90 -22.78
N LEU A 20 5.03 7.86 -22.63
CA LEU A 20 5.20 8.67 -21.41
C LEU A 20 3.96 9.51 -21.09
N ASN A 21 3.32 10.09 -22.11
CA ASN A 21 2.13 10.93 -21.90
C ASN A 21 0.85 10.12 -21.56
N LYS A 22 0.87 8.81 -21.76
CA LYS A 22 -0.26 7.93 -21.44
C LYS A 22 -0.14 7.30 -20.04
N ALA A 23 0.99 7.49 -19.39
CA ALA A 23 1.27 6.89 -18.09
C ALA A 23 0.99 7.90 -16.97
N ASP A 24 0.24 7.47 -15.96
CA ASP A 24 -0.07 8.28 -14.78
C ASP A 24 1.11 8.30 -13.78
N LEU A 25 1.88 7.21 -13.74
CA LEU A 25 3.08 7.08 -12.93
C LEU A 25 4.30 6.79 -13.80
N LEU A 26 5.36 7.56 -13.59
CA LEU A 26 6.67 7.43 -14.21
C LEU A 26 7.73 7.31 -13.11
N ILE A 27 8.42 6.17 -13.01
CA ILE A 27 9.51 5.99 -12.06
C ILE A 27 10.82 5.84 -12.82
N VAL A 28 11.79 6.68 -12.46
CA VAL A 28 13.13 6.69 -13.05
C VAL A 28 14.06 5.87 -12.17
N THR A 29 14.66 4.84 -12.76
CA THR A 29 15.59 3.95 -12.08
C THR A 29 16.93 3.91 -12.80
N ASN A 30 18.00 3.67 -12.07
CA ASN A 30 19.31 3.41 -12.65
C ASN A 30 19.53 1.89 -12.65
N TYR A 31 19.73 1.30 -13.84
CA TYR A 31 19.91 -0.15 -14.01
C TYR A 31 21.38 -0.56 -14.25
N LYS A 32 22.31 0.38 -14.13
CA LYS A 32 23.74 0.13 -14.39
C LYS A 32 24.25 -0.98 -13.49
N GLY A 33 24.69 -2.11 -14.11
CA GLY A 33 25.23 -3.26 -13.42
C GLY A 33 24.25 -4.42 -13.23
N LEU A 34 23.01 -4.30 -13.68
CA LEU A 34 22.07 -5.43 -13.76
C LEU A 34 22.41 -6.35 -14.93
N THR A 35 22.26 -7.64 -14.72
CA THR A 35 22.38 -8.63 -15.79
C THR A 35 21.13 -8.65 -16.68
N ALA A 36 21.27 -9.16 -17.91
CA ALA A 36 20.13 -9.29 -18.82
C ALA A 36 19.01 -10.17 -18.25
N GLN A 37 19.38 -11.21 -17.51
CA GLN A 37 18.43 -12.13 -16.87
C GLN A 37 17.60 -11.43 -15.78
N GLU A 38 18.23 -10.60 -14.96
CA GLU A 38 17.55 -9.81 -13.91
C GLU A 38 16.61 -8.76 -14.52
N LEU A 39 17.04 -8.10 -15.60
CA LEU A 39 16.17 -7.17 -16.34
C LEU A 39 14.96 -7.86 -16.95
N ASP A 40 15.12 -9.06 -17.46
CA ASP A 40 14.00 -9.83 -18.01
C ASP A 40 13.06 -10.34 -16.92
N ALA A 41 13.57 -10.69 -15.73
CA ALA A 41 12.78 -11.02 -14.56
C ALA A 41 11.93 -9.79 -14.12
N LEU A 42 12.56 -8.62 -14.00
CA LEU A 42 11.87 -7.38 -13.68
C LEU A 42 10.78 -7.05 -14.69
N ARG A 43 11.07 -7.18 -16.00
CA ARG A 43 10.06 -6.96 -17.05
C ARG A 43 8.90 -7.92 -16.97
N LYS A 44 9.15 -9.20 -16.63
CA LYS A 44 8.08 -10.20 -16.46
C LYS A 44 7.18 -9.83 -15.28
N GLU A 45 7.76 -9.47 -14.14
CA GLU A 45 6.99 -9.04 -12.96
C GLU A 45 6.15 -7.79 -13.25
N LEU A 46 6.72 -6.79 -13.92
CA LEU A 46 5.99 -5.58 -14.28
C LEU A 46 4.88 -5.84 -15.30
N ARG A 47 5.10 -6.72 -16.28
CA ARG A 47 4.06 -7.09 -17.27
C ARG A 47 2.85 -7.76 -16.62
N ASN A 48 3.04 -8.54 -15.55
CA ASN A 48 1.94 -9.18 -14.82
C ASN A 48 0.94 -8.19 -14.24
N ILE A 49 1.37 -6.95 -13.99
CA ILE A 49 0.56 -5.85 -13.45
C ILE A 49 0.37 -4.71 -14.47
N SER A 50 0.37 -5.04 -15.77
CA SER A 50 0.18 -4.06 -16.85
C SER A 50 1.21 -2.91 -16.88
N GLY A 51 2.28 -3.01 -16.09
CA GLY A 51 3.41 -2.09 -16.10
C GLY A 51 4.37 -2.36 -17.27
N GLU A 52 5.04 -1.32 -17.74
CA GLU A 52 6.03 -1.40 -18.81
C GLU A 52 7.38 -0.85 -18.31
N TYR A 53 8.47 -1.56 -18.61
CA TYR A 53 9.83 -1.09 -18.31
C TYR A 53 10.57 -0.75 -19.59
N LEU A 54 10.83 0.54 -19.80
CA LEU A 54 11.52 1.06 -20.96
C LEU A 54 12.97 1.41 -20.62
N VAL A 55 13.89 0.87 -21.40
CA VAL A 55 15.30 1.26 -21.38
C VAL A 55 15.56 2.12 -22.59
N VAL A 56 15.86 3.38 -22.36
CA VAL A 56 16.03 4.37 -23.42
C VAL A 56 17.35 5.12 -23.21
N LYS A 57 18.00 5.47 -24.31
CA LYS A 57 19.21 6.31 -24.26
C LYS A 57 18.87 7.70 -23.72
N ASP A 58 19.67 8.23 -22.81
CA ASP A 58 19.50 9.55 -22.16
C ASP A 58 19.11 10.67 -23.10
N SER A 59 19.79 10.76 -24.27
CA SER A 59 19.55 11.83 -25.23
C SER A 59 18.16 11.73 -25.89
N ILE A 60 17.59 10.53 -25.99
CA ILE A 60 16.24 10.30 -26.53
C ILE A 60 15.23 10.57 -25.42
N ALA A 61 15.49 10.06 -24.22
CA ALA A 61 14.61 10.25 -23.07
C ALA A 61 14.46 11.74 -22.73
N LYS A 62 15.54 12.49 -22.68
CA LYS A 62 15.51 13.95 -22.45
C LYS A 62 14.70 14.69 -23.49
N LYS A 63 14.85 14.34 -24.78
CA LYS A 63 14.06 14.97 -25.85
C LYS A 63 12.58 14.59 -25.77
N ALA A 64 12.26 13.32 -25.48
CA ALA A 64 10.89 12.86 -25.34
C ALA A 64 10.18 13.54 -24.15
N LEU A 65 10.88 13.79 -23.06
CA LEU A 65 10.37 14.51 -21.90
C LEU A 65 10.23 16.01 -22.15
N ALA A 66 11.16 16.60 -22.93
CA ALA A 66 11.09 18.02 -23.31
C ALA A 66 9.90 18.33 -24.23
N GLU A 67 9.48 17.36 -25.07
CA GLU A 67 8.27 17.46 -25.92
C GLU A 67 6.97 17.21 -25.12
N GLY A 68 7.05 16.63 -23.89
CA GLY A 68 5.92 16.33 -23.03
C GLY A 68 5.79 17.32 -21.85
N GLN A 69 4.76 17.09 -21.01
CA GLN A 69 4.52 17.91 -19.82
C GLN A 69 5.50 17.61 -18.65
N ASN A 70 6.39 16.63 -18.82
CA ASN A 70 7.23 16.05 -17.76
C ASN A 70 8.67 16.56 -17.78
N ASN A 71 8.88 17.82 -18.18
CA ASN A 71 10.21 18.42 -18.37
C ASN A 71 11.09 18.37 -17.10
N ARG A 72 10.46 18.33 -15.92
CA ARG A 72 11.15 18.26 -14.62
C ARG A 72 11.94 16.96 -14.40
N LEU A 73 11.58 15.87 -15.09
CA LEU A 73 12.33 14.60 -15.01
C LEU A 73 13.67 14.64 -15.74
N ALA A 74 13.89 15.59 -16.63
CA ALA A 74 15.12 15.68 -17.42
C ALA A 74 16.39 15.79 -16.55
N ASP A 75 16.27 16.40 -15.37
CA ASP A 75 17.38 16.55 -14.40
C ASP A 75 17.72 15.25 -13.67
N LEU A 76 16.75 14.34 -13.52
CA LEU A 76 16.93 13.02 -12.90
C LEU A 76 17.57 12.01 -13.86
N ILE A 77 17.50 12.28 -15.17
CA ILE A 77 18.07 11.42 -16.21
C ILE A 77 19.56 11.74 -16.37
N LYS A 78 20.38 11.05 -15.61
CA LYS A 78 21.84 11.08 -15.71
C LYS A 78 22.37 9.66 -15.76
N GLY A 79 22.94 9.26 -16.91
CA GLY A 79 23.54 7.95 -17.11
C GLY A 79 22.55 6.88 -17.59
N ASP A 80 22.85 5.59 -17.32
CA ASP A 80 22.06 4.46 -17.80
C ASP A 80 20.73 4.37 -17.02
N VAL A 81 19.65 4.90 -17.61
CA VAL A 81 18.37 5.08 -16.95
C VAL A 81 17.30 4.20 -17.60
N GLY A 82 16.57 3.48 -16.77
CA GLY A 82 15.34 2.79 -17.13
C GLY A 82 14.12 3.56 -16.56
N ILE A 83 13.05 3.56 -17.31
CA ILE A 83 11.80 4.21 -16.94
C ILE A 83 10.73 3.14 -16.79
N ALA A 84 10.17 3.00 -15.60
CA ALA A 84 9.01 2.19 -15.36
C ALA A 84 7.75 3.05 -15.54
N LEU A 85 6.80 2.53 -16.29
CA LEU A 85 5.56 3.19 -16.68
C LEU A 85 4.38 2.41 -16.12
N ASP A 86 3.41 3.13 -15.57
CA ASP A 86 2.10 2.57 -15.26
C ASP A 86 1.06 3.05 -16.26
N ARG A 87 0.21 2.14 -16.73
CA ARG A 87 -0.80 2.47 -17.75
C ARG A 87 -2.22 2.55 -17.21
N LYS A 88 -2.55 1.87 -16.13
CA LYS A 88 -3.97 1.72 -15.75
C LYS A 88 -4.24 1.28 -14.31
N GLU A 89 -3.25 0.89 -13.53
CA GLU A 89 -3.48 0.26 -12.24
C GLU A 89 -2.91 1.08 -11.07
N ASP A 90 -3.16 0.62 -9.88
CA ASP A 90 -2.76 1.31 -8.67
C ASP A 90 -1.23 1.54 -8.63
N PRO A 91 -0.75 2.78 -8.52
CA PRO A 91 0.67 3.15 -8.52
C PRO A 91 1.46 2.42 -7.41
N THR A 92 0.75 1.87 -6.44
CA THR A 92 1.27 1.11 -5.32
C THR A 92 1.96 -0.19 -5.75
N TYR A 93 1.42 -0.90 -6.78
CA TYR A 93 1.97 -2.20 -7.19
C TYR A 93 3.33 -2.07 -7.85
N ILE A 94 3.48 -1.12 -8.78
CA ILE A 94 4.76 -0.86 -9.46
C ILE A 94 5.81 -0.42 -8.44
N SER A 95 5.44 0.48 -7.53
CA SER A 95 6.32 0.94 -6.45
C SER A 95 6.77 -0.21 -5.55
N LYS A 96 5.89 -1.18 -5.23
CA LYS A 96 6.22 -2.39 -4.46
C LYS A 96 7.22 -3.27 -5.16
N ILE A 97 6.98 -3.58 -6.44
CA ILE A 97 7.89 -4.45 -7.22
C ILE A 97 9.26 -3.80 -7.33
N LEU A 98 9.32 -2.51 -7.71
CA LEU A 98 10.59 -1.81 -7.82
C LEU A 98 11.35 -1.72 -6.49
N THR A 99 10.62 -1.47 -5.39
CA THR A 99 11.25 -1.40 -4.06
C THR A 99 11.71 -2.78 -3.58
N LYS A 100 10.94 -3.85 -3.85
CA LYS A 100 11.34 -5.22 -3.55
C LYS A 100 12.59 -5.59 -4.35
N PHE A 101 12.55 -5.36 -5.66
CA PHE A 101 13.66 -5.65 -6.55
C PHE A 101 14.92 -4.83 -6.21
N SER A 102 14.76 -3.57 -5.78
CA SER A 102 15.87 -2.74 -5.30
C SER A 102 16.47 -3.23 -3.98
N LYS A 103 15.70 -3.97 -3.16
CA LYS A 103 16.23 -4.63 -1.94
C LYS A 103 16.97 -5.93 -2.26
N ASP A 104 16.47 -6.69 -3.24
CA ASP A 104 17.08 -7.95 -3.66
C ASP A 104 18.32 -7.70 -4.51
N HIS A 105 18.39 -6.57 -5.22
CA HIS A 105 19.48 -6.15 -6.08
C HIS A 105 19.92 -4.72 -5.74
N GLU A 106 20.96 -4.56 -4.95
CA GLU A 106 21.50 -3.23 -4.51
C GLU A 106 21.94 -2.34 -5.67
N VAL A 107 22.11 -2.93 -6.84
CA VAL A 107 22.53 -2.25 -8.08
C VAL A 107 21.42 -1.38 -8.64
N LEU A 108 20.15 -1.76 -8.48
CA LEU A 108 19.01 -0.98 -8.94
C LEU A 108 18.73 0.17 -7.97
N LYS A 109 19.03 1.40 -8.38
CA LYS A 109 18.76 2.60 -7.59
C LYS A 109 17.56 3.35 -8.16
N ILE A 110 16.57 3.58 -7.33
CA ILE A 110 15.42 4.44 -7.65
C ILE A 110 15.87 5.89 -7.47
N ARG A 111 15.67 6.74 -8.48
CA ARG A 111 16.06 8.15 -8.42
C ARG A 111 14.90 9.08 -8.09
N GLY A 112 13.70 8.67 -8.40
CA GLY A 112 12.48 9.44 -8.24
C GLY A 112 11.52 9.18 -9.38
N GLY A 113 10.45 9.96 -9.44
CA GLY A 113 9.41 9.78 -10.46
C GLY A 113 8.51 10.99 -10.59
N ILE A 114 7.50 10.83 -11.42
CA ILE A 114 6.37 11.75 -11.52
C ILE A 114 5.08 10.93 -11.38
N MET A 115 4.14 11.43 -10.58
CA MET A 115 2.79 10.91 -10.46
C MET A 115 1.80 12.06 -10.65
N ASN A 116 0.89 11.91 -11.62
CA ASN A 116 -0.11 12.95 -11.94
C ASN A 116 0.49 14.34 -12.22
N GLY A 117 1.73 14.42 -12.71
CA GLY A 117 2.43 15.67 -12.98
C GLY A 117 3.24 16.24 -11.81
N GLU A 118 3.18 15.63 -10.62
CA GLU A 118 3.96 16.02 -9.46
C GLU A 118 5.23 15.16 -9.33
N MET A 119 6.35 15.80 -8.96
CA MET A 119 7.60 15.08 -8.71
C MET A 119 7.53 14.32 -7.38
N ILE A 120 7.93 13.05 -7.43
CA ILE A 120 8.01 12.16 -6.28
C ILE A 120 9.47 11.83 -6.02
N SER A 121 9.89 11.95 -4.75
CA SER A 121 11.22 11.57 -4.30
C SER A 121 11.33 10.05 -4.13
N GLU A 122 12.55 9.55 -3.94
CA GLU A 122 12.79 8.14 -3.62
C GLU A 122 12.06 7.73 -2.32
N GLN A 123 12.01 8.61 -1.32
CA GLN A 123 11.34 8.34 -0.04
C GLN A 123 9.84 8.17 -0.21
N ASP A 124 9.21 8.99 -1.06
CA ASP A 124 7.78 8.91 -1.36
C ASP A 124 7.45 7.61 -2.10
N ILE A 125 8.31 7.17 -3.03
CA ILE A 125 8.14 5.88 -3.73
C ILE A 125 8.23 4.72 -2.74
N ARG A 126 9.13 4.77 -1.77
CA ARG A 126 9.23 3.77 -0.70
C ARG A 126 7.99 3.78 0.21
N SER A 127 7.46 4.96 0.51
CA SER A 127 6.21 5.12 1.27
C SER A 127 5.00 4.56 0.50
N LEU A 128 4.91 4.83 -0.80
CA LEU A 128 3.90 4.24 -1.69
C LEU A 128 4.00 2.70 -1.72
N ALA A 129 5.22 2.17 -1.74
CA ALA A 129 5.44 0.72 -1.69
C ALA A 129 5.01 0.09 -0.36
N ALA A 130 5.01 0.84 0.74
CA ALA A 130 4.56 0.36 2.05
C ALA A 130 3.02 0.34 2.18
N LEU A 131 2.29 1.05 1.31
CA LEU A 131 0.82 1.10 1.36
C LEU A 131 0.22 -0.27 1.00
N PRO A 132 -0.81 -0.74 1.73
CA PRO A 132 -1.57 -1.93 1.36
C PRO A 132 -2.41 -1.69 0.09
N ALA A 133 -3.03 -2.75 -0.43
CA ALA A 133 -3.95 -2.67 -1.56
C ALA A 133 -5.12 -1.71 -1.26
N ARG A 134 -5.73 -1.15 -2.32
CA ARG A 134 -6.81 -0.16 -2.23
C ARG A 134 -7.97 -0.60 -1.35
N GLU A 135 -8.37 -1.86 -1.44
CA GLU A 135 -9.46 -2.44 -0.62
C GLU A 135 -9.15 -2.38 0.88
N VAL A 136 -7.90 -2.69 1.25
CA VAL A 136 -7.45 -2.62 2.64
C VAL A 136 -7.39 -1.17 3.13
N LEU A 137 -7.02 -0.21 2.26
CA LEU A 137 -7.04 1.21 2.59
C LEU A 137 -8.47 1.72 2.82
N LEU A 138 -9.43 1.31 1.99
CA LEU A 138 -10.85 1.61 2.19
C LEU A 138 -11.38 1.02 3.50
N GLY A 139 -11.01 -0.23 3.82
CA GLY A 139 -11.34 -0.85 5.10
C GLY A 139 -10.76 -0.09 6.31
N LYS A 140 -9.49 0.33 6.22
CA LYS A 140 -8.87 1.17 7.26
C LYS A 140 -9.56 2.52 7.40
N LEU A 141 -9.94 3.15 6.31
CA LEU A 141 -10.69 4.40 6.33
C LEU A 141 -12.03 4.24 7.03
N ALA A 142 -12.79 3.18 6.69
CA ALA A 142 -14.07 2.87 7.34
C ALA A 142 -13.89 2.63 8.85
N ASN A 143 -12.84 1.92 9.25
CA ASN A 143 -12.50 1.71 10.67
C ASN A 143 -12.18 3.02 11.40
N VAL A 144 -11.40 3.92 10.78
CA VAL A 144 -11.07 5.23 11.36
C VAL A 144 -12.33 6.09 11.51
N LEU A 145 -13.24 6.05 10.54
CA LEU A 145 -14.52 6.78 10.64
C LEU A 145 -15.44 6.20 11.72
N ASN A 146 -15.36 4.90 11.99
CA ASN A 146 -16.16 4.24 13.04
C ASN A 146 -15.50 4.34 14.44
N ALA A 147 -14.21 4.62 14.53
CA ALA A 147 -13.46 4.71 15.79
C ALA A 147 -14.07 5.68 16.83
N PRO A 148 -14.56 6.88 16.47
CA PRO A 148 -15.20 7.77 17.43
C PRO A 148 -16.45 7.18 18.07
N ILE A 149 -17.26 6.45 17.30
CA ILE A 149 -18.50 5.81 17.78
C ILE A 149 -18.13 4.67 18.74
N GLN A 150 -17.16 3.84 18.39
CA GLN A 150 -16.66 2.77 19.26
C GLN A 150 -16.03 3.34 20.53
N GLY A 151 -15.30 4.45 20.42
CA GLY A 151 -14.72 5.14 21.57
C GLY A 151 -15.77 5.65 22.54
N LEU A 152 -16.87 6.23 22.04
CA LEU A 152 -18.00 6.69 22.85
C LEU A 152 -18.71 5.52 23.55
N ALA A 153 -19.00 4.45 22.82
CA ALA A 153 -19.61 3.25 23.37
C ALA A 153 -18.70 2.62 24.45
N GLY A 154 -17.39 2.55 24.19
CA GLY A 154 -16.42 2.08 25.17
C GLY A 154 -16.35 2.94 26.43
N ALA A 155 -16.41 4.28 26.28
CA ALA A 155 -16.42 5.20 27.41
C ALA A 155 -17.69 5.03 28.29
N LEU A 156 -18.85 4.85 27.69
CA LEU A 156 -20.09 4.57 28.41
C LEU A 156 -20.02 3.23 29.16
N ASN A 157 -19.56 2.18 28.49
CA ASN A 157 -19.33 0.88 29.14
C ASN A 157 -18.31 0.94 30.27
N ALA A 158 -17.24 1.74 30.11
CA ALA A 158 -16.23 1.88 31.15
C ALA A 158 -16.79 2.48 32.45
N VAL A 159 -17.77 3.38 32.37
CA VAL A 159 -18.45 3.96 33.56
C VAL A 159 -19.23 2.85 34.28
N ILE A 160 -19.98 2.02 33.54
CA ILE A 160 -20.76 0.92 34.12
C ILE A 160 -19.80 -0.11 34.77
N CYS A 161 -18.75 -0.48 34.07
CA CYS A 161 -17.73 -1.40 34.58
C CYS A 161 -17.06 -0.87 35.86
N LYS A 162 -16.68 0.42 35.89
CA LYS A 162 -16.10 1.04 37.08
C LYS A 162 -17.05 0.98 38.29
N PHE A 163 -18.35 1.20 38.06
CA PHE A 163 -19.36 1.08 39.12
C PHE A 163 -19.47 -0.38 39.63
N LEU A 164 -19.48 -1.38 38.72
CA LEU A 164 -19.49 -2.78 39.10
C LEU A 164 -18.22 -3.18 39.87
N TYR A 165 -17.05 -2.69 39.46
CA TYR A 165 -15.80 -2.93 40.20
C TYR A 165 -15.85 -2.31 41.62
N ALA A 166 -16.40 -1.11 41.77
CA ALA A 166 -16.57 -0.46 43.05
C ALA A 166 -17.50 -1.25 43.99
N LEU A 167 -18.64 -1.75 43.45
CA LEU A 167 -19.56 -2.60 44.21
C LEU A 167 -18.92 -3.93 44.61
N ASN A 168 -18.17 -4.57 43.72
CA ASN A 168 -17.45 -5.80 44.09
C ASN A 168 -16.38 -5.54 45.16
N ALA A 169 -15.64 -4.45 45.05
CA ALA A 169 -14.65 -4.09 46.08
C ALA A 169 -15.29 -3.83 47.46
N VAL A 170 -16.48 -3.24 47.50
CA VAL A 170 -17.24 -3.06 48.76
C VAL A 170 -17.75 -4.41 49.29
N LYS A 171 -18.19 -5.31 48.38
CA LYS A 171 -18.62 -6.67 48.75
C LYS A 171 -17.46 -7.48 49.36
N ASP A 172 -16.27 -7.39 48.75
CA ASP A 172 -15.10 -8.12 49.22
C ASP A 172 -14.60 -7.57 50.56
N LYS A 173 -14.61 -6.26 50.74
CA LYS A 173 -14.31 -5.64 52.05
C LYS A 173 -15.31 -6.03 53.15
N LYS A 174 -16.63 -6.18 52.83
CA LYS A 174 -17.63 -6.67 53.79
C LYS A 174 -17.44 -8.15 54.13
N LYS A 175 -16.91 -8.96 53.23
CA LYS A 175 -16.56 -10.35 53.50
C LYS A 175 -15.33 -10.49 54.42
N GLU A 176 -14.37 -9.58 54.29
CA GLU A 176 -13.19 -9.54 55.16
C GLU A 176 -13.50 -8.99 56.55
N SER A 177 -14.53 -8.18 56.72
CA SER A 177 -14.97 -7.61 58.01
C SER A 177 -15.99 -8.48 58.79
N GLY A 178 -16.17 -9.75 58.41
CA GLY A 178 -16.74 -10.78 59.30
C GLY A 178 -18.21 -10.58 59.72
N ASP A 179 -19.13 -10.28 58.76
CA ASP A 179 -20.56 -10.44 59.00
C ASP A 179 -21.16 -11.44 57.97
N VAL A 180 -21.55 -12.58 58.51
CA VAL A 180 -22.08 -13.72 57.76
C VAL A 180 -23.54 -13.47 57.49
N GLU A 181 -23.92 -13.05 56.31
CA GLU A 181 -25.20 -13.37 55.72
C GLU A 181 -25.05 -13.79 54.26
N LYS A 182 -25.28 -15.06 54.02
CA LYS A 182 -25.39 -15.64 52.68
C LYS A 182 -26.65 -15.14 51.99
N PRO A 183 -26.54 -14.60 50.80
CA PRO A 183 -27.57 -14.83 49.80
C PRO A 183 -27.03 -15.66 48.63
N ALA A 184 -27.87 -16.57 48.24
CA ALA A 184 -27.79 -17.58 47.20
C ALA A 184 -26.86 -17.29 46.01
N ALA A 185 -26.07 -18.31 45.67
CA ALA A 185 -25.31 -18.48 44.45
C ALA A 185 -26.25 -18.40 43.24
N VAL A 186 -26.02 -17.37 42.42
CA VAL A 186 -26.40 -17.43 40.99
C VAL A 186 -25.16 -17.92 40.26
N SER A 187 -25.24 -19.13 39.80
CA SER A 187 -24.14 -19.90 39.24
C SER A 187 -23.61 -19.25 37.96
N SER A 188 -22.29 -19.17 37.90
CA SER A 188 -21.50 -18.77 36.73
C SER A 188 -21.65 -19.73 35.51
N GLU A 189 -22.64 -20.61 35.51
CA GLU A 189 -22.92 -21.54 34.43
C GLU A 189 -23.88 -20.99 33.36
N GLU A 190 -24.73 -20.00 33.69
CA GLU A 190 -25.67 -19.46 32.68
C GLU A 190 -25.03 -18.50 31.68
N ILE A 191 -23.96 -17.82 32.06
CA ILE A 191 -23.26 -16.90 31.14
C ILE A 191 -22.42 -17.65 30.09
N LYS A 192 -22.03 -18.89 30.36
CA LYS A 192 -21.32 -19.73 29.38
C LYS A 192 -22.24 -20.36 28.34
N LYS A 193 -23.51 -20.56 28.65
CA LYS A 193 -24.48 -21.16 27.69
C LYS A 193 -24.98 -20.17 26.67
N GLU A 194 -25.05 -18.89 26.98
CA GLU A 194 -25.51 -17.87 26.06
C GLU A 194 -24.45 -17.49 25.00
N ASN A 195 -23.16 -17.60 25.33
CA ASN A 195 -22.05 -17.36 24.40
C ASN A 195 -21.79 -18.55 23.43
N ASP A 196 -22.17 -19.80 23.80
CA ASP A 196 -22.03 -20.96 22.93
C ASP A 196 -23.16 -21.06 21.91
N ILE A 197 -24.33 -20.51 22.19
CA ILE A 197 -25.48 -20.52 21.27
C ILE A 197 -25.24 -19.53 20.11
N THR A 198 -24.63 -18.38 20.39
CA THR A 198 -24.32 -17.34 19.36
C THR A 198 -23.21 -17.76 18.41
N GLN A 199 -22.30 -18.65 18.83
CA GLN A 199 -21.22 -19.15 17.95
C GLN A 199 -21.63 -20.33 17.09
N THR A 200 -22.73 -21.04 17.45
CA THR A 200 -23.24 -22.16 16.65
C THR A 200 -24.22 -21.73 15.58
N GLU A 201 -24.86 -20.58 15.70
CA GLU A 201 -25.76 -20.06 14.66
C GLU A 201 -24.97 -19.41 13.50
N THR A 202 -23.87 -18.70 13.77
CA THR A 202 -23.02 -18.11 12.73
C THR A 202 -22.27 -19.16 11.89
N LYS A 203 -22.04 -20.38 12.41
CA LYS A 203 -21.38 -21.45 11.64
C LYS A 203 -22.32 -22.24 10.75
N LYS A 204 -23.65 -22.16 10.94
CA LYS A 204 -24.65 -22.84 10.10
C LYS A 204 -25.10 -22.03 8.89
N GLU A 205 -24.88 -20.70 8.90
CA GLU A 205 -25.21 -19.88 7.74
C GLU A 205 -24.09 -19.88 6.68
N GLU A 206 -22.82 -20.19 7.04
CA GLU A 206 -21.72 -20.28 6.08
C GLU A 206 -21.62 -21.61 5.30
N GLN A 207 -22.44 -22.63 5.64
CA GLN A 207 -22.41 -23.92 4.94
C GLN A 207 -23.61 -24.16 3.98
N ASN A 208 -24.51 -23.18 3.81
CA ASN A 208 -25.70 -23.32 2.93
C ASN A 208 -25.84 -22.14 1.93
N GLY A 209 -24.74 -21.50 1.52
CA GLY A 209 -24.70 -20.47 0.46
C GLY A 209 -23.83 -20.88 -0.70
#